data_5a9064a6181b9fe2d07c06d5c6856e6e
#
_entry.id   5a9064a6181b9fe2d07c06d5c6856e6e
#
_cell.length_a   1.000
_cell.length_b   1.000
_cell.length_c   1.000
_cell.angle_alpha   90.00
_cell.angle_beta   90.00
_cell.angle_gamma   90.00
#
_symmetry.space_group_name_H-M   'P 1'
#
loop_
_entity.id
_entity.type
_entity.pdbx_description
1 polymer ?
#
loop_
_entity_poly.entity_id
_entity_poly.type
_entity_poly.pdbx_seq_one_letter_code
_entity_poly.pdbx_strand_id
1 'polypeptide(L)'
;VQALSFDPAAANIGSDVVRGATQGLQAGMAAAPSTTAVVPAGADEVSAQAAVAFAAEATAFLALHTAAQQELARTGTAIVDIARMYTEVDAAAAGSVLGTRLLTAYRMAG
;
A
#
# COMPACT_ATOMS: atom_id res chain seq x y z
N VAL A 1 13.60 29.16 -10.65
CA VAL A 1 13.58 27.79 -10.15
C VAL A 1 12.29 27.60 -9.35
N GLN A 2 11.46 26.68 -9.81
CA GLN A 2 10.28 26.33 -9.05
C GLN A 2 10.70 25.56 -7.81
N ALA A 3 10.23 26.00 -6.66
CA ALA A 3 10.39 25.22 -5.43
C ALA A 3 9.61 23.92 -5.57
N LEU A 4 10.24 22.80 -5.25
CA LEU A 4 9.57 21.51 -5.20
C LEU A 4 8.61 21.54 -4.02
N SER A 5 7.32 21.52 -4.30
CA SER A 5 6.32 21.46 -3.24
C SER A 5 5.77 20.02 -3.16
N PHE A 6 5.71 19.50 -1.95
CA PHE A 6 5.10 18.21 -1.68
C PHE A 6 3.73 18.43 -1.02
N ASP A 7 2.70 17.82 -1.61
CA ASP A 7 1.36 17.93 -1.07
C ASP A 7 1.17 16.89 0.05
N PRO A 8 0.90 17.32 1.30
CA PRO A 8 0.64 16.40 2.40
C PRO A 8 -0.54 15.44 2.13
N ALA A 9 -1.42 15.79 1.20
CA ALA A 9 -2.51 14.89 0.79
C ALA A 9 -2.02 13.57 0.19
N ALA A 10 -0.76 13.52 -0.28
CA ALA A 10 -0.15 12.27 -0.76
C ALA A 10 -0.12 11.19 0.33
N ALA A 11 0.00 11.55 1.61
CA ALA A 11 -0.10 10.62 2.72
C ALA A 11 -1.47 9.92 2.77
N ASN A 12 -2.54 10.66 2.46
CA ASN A 12 -3.89 10.10 2.41
C ASN A 12 -4.02 9.10 1.26
N ILE A 13 -3.40 9.38 0.12
CA ILE A 13 -3.36 8.45 -1.01
C ILE A 13 -2.66 7.15 -0.60
N GLY A 14 -1.52 7.24 0.07
CA GLY A 14 -0.79 6.09 0.58
C GLY A 14 -1.62 5.26 1.55
N SER A 15 -2.32 5.90 2.49
CA SER A 15 -3.21 5.23 3.43
C SER A 15 -4.39 4.56 2.73
N ASP A 16 -4.95 5.18 1.71
CA ASP A 16 -6.04 4.60 0.91
C ASP A 16 -5.56 3.39 0.13
N VAL A 17 -4.34 3.41 -0.40
CA VAL A 17 -3.73 2.25 -1.07
C VAL A 17 -3.59 1.08 -0.09
N VAL A 18 -3.10 1.32 1.13
CA VAL A 18 -2.98 0.28 2.17
C VAL A 18 -4.35 -0.29 2.52
N ARG A 19 -5.35 0.56 2.70
CA ARG A 19 -6.71 0.12 2.99
C ARG A 19 -7.28 -0.72 1.87
N GLY A 20 -7.12 -0.29 0.62
CA GLY A 20 -7.56 -1.03 -0.57
C GLY A 20 -6.89 -2.40 -0.66
N ALA A 21 -5.59 -2.48 -0.39
CA ALA A 21 -4.85 -3.74 -0.37
C ALA A 21 -5.37 -4.68 0.72
N THR A 22 -5.64 -4.17 1.91
CA THR A 22 -6.22 -4.96 3.02
C THR A 22 -7.60 -5.50 2.65
N GLN A 23 -8.45 -4.68 2.04
CA GLN A 23 -9.76 -5.12 1.56
C GLN A 23 -9.64 -6.19 0.48
N GLY A 24 -8.67 -6.03 -0.43
CA GLY A 24 -8.38 -7.03 -1.47
C GLY A 24 -7.95 -8.36 -0.88
N LEU A 25 -7.10 -8.35 0.15
CA LEU A 25 -6.69 -9.56 0.86
C LEU A 25 -7.89 -10.25 1.53
N GLN A 26 -8.73 -9.49 2.20
CA GLN A 26 -9.94 -10.02 2.85
C GLN A 26 -10.91 -10.63 1.85
N ALA A 27 -11.12 -9.96 0.70
CA ALA A 27 -11.97 -10.47 -0.37
C ALA A 27 -11.42 -11.77 -0.94
N GLY A 28 -10.11 -11.87 -1.15
CA GLY A 28 -9.45 -13.10 -1.60
C GLY A 28 -9.62 -14.24 -0.61
N MET A 29 -9.44 -13.98 0.68
CA MET A 29 -9.64 -14.96 1.75
C MET A 29 -11.11 -15.44 1.82
N ALA A 30 -12.06 -14.53 1.64
CA ALA A 30 -13.48 -14.86 1.63
C ALA A 30 -13.87 -15.72 0.41
N ALA A 31 -13.26 -15.49 -0.75
CA ALA A 31 -13.52 -16.23 -1.98
C ALA A 31 -12.82 -17.60 -2.02
N ALA A 32 -11.72 -17.77 -1.26
CA ALA A 32 -10.87 -18.96 -1.34
C ALA A 32 -11.63 -20.27 -1.14
N PRO A 33 -12.50 -20.46 -0.13
CA PRO A 33 -13.19 -21.74 0.06
C PRO A 33 -14.06 -22.15 -1.13
N SER A 34 -14.80 -21.21 -1.72
CA SER A 34 -15.69 -21.53 -2.85
C SER A 34 -14.95 -21.78 -4.15
N THR A 35 -13.77 -21.20 -4.34
CA THR A 35 -12.98 -21.35 -5.56
C THR A 35 -12.02 -22.54 -5.52
N THR A 36 -11.58 -22.95 -4.34
CA THR A 36 -10.63 -24.06 -4.17
C THR A 36 -11.31 -25.41 -3.86
N ALA A 37 -12.54 -25.40 -3.37
CA ALA A 37 -13.30 -26.58 -2.99
C ALA A 37 -14.50 -26.81 -3.93
N VAL A 38 -14.28 -26.71 -5.22
CA VAL A 38 -15.33 -26.94 -6.23
C VAL A 38 -15.69 -28.41 -6.26
N VAL A 39 -16.99 -28.71 -6.14
CA VAL A 39 -17.52 -30.05 -6.24
C VAL A 39 -17.65 -30.43 -7.73
N PRO A 40 -17.21 -31.63 -8.15
CA PRO A 40 -17.40 -32.07 -9.52
C PRO A 40 -18.88 -32.11 -9.91
N ALA A 41 -19.19 -31.69 -11.15
CA ALA A 41 -20.55 -31.60 -11.66
C ALA A 41 -21.17 -33.01 -11.90
N GLY A 42 -20.33 -34.03 -12.03
CA GLY A 42 -20.75 -35.40 -12.20
C GLY A 42 -19.84 -36.36 -11.46
N ALA A 43 -20.22 -37.64 -11.44
CA ALA A 43 -19.46 -38.71 -10.77
C ALA A 43 -18.40 -39.33 -11.67
N ASP A 44 -18.19 -38.82 -12.89
CA ASP A 44 -17.23 -39.38 -13.83
C ASP A 44 -15.80 -38.82 -13.57
N GLU A 45 -14.82 -39.56 -14.12
CA GLU A 45 -13.41 -39.21 -13.95
C GLU A 45 -13.05 -37.85 -14.57
N VAL A 46 -13.69 -37.49 -15.68
CA VAL A 46 -13.42 -36.19 -16.36
C VAL A 46 -13.86 -35.03 -15.50
N SER A 47 -15.04 -35.13 -14.90
CA SER A 47 -15.52 -34.08 -13.97
C SER A 47 -14.65 -33.96 -12.72
N ALA A 48 -14.20 -35.09 -12.20
CA ALA A 48 -13.29 -35.12 -11.05
C ALA A 48 -11.95 -34.48 -11.40
N GLN A 49 -11.36 -34.80 -12.55
CA GLN A 49 -10.11 -34.19 -13.02
C GLN A 49 -10.25 -32.70 -13.28
N ALA A 50 -11.38 -32.29 -13.86
CA ALA A 50 -11.66 -30.86 -14.09
C ALA A 50 -11.75 -30.09 -12.78
N ALA A 51 -12.40 -30.65 -11.77
CA ALA A 51 -12.50 -30.01 -10.45
C ALA A 51 -11.13 -29.89 -9.78
N VAL A 52 -10.28 -30.91 -9.89
CA VAL A 52 -8.91 -30.88 -9.35
C VAL A 52 -8.07 -29.81 -10.07
N ALA A 53 -8.14 -29.78 -11.40
CA ALA A 53 -7.41 -28.80 -12.20
C ALA A 53 -7.86 -27.36 -11.87
N PHE A 54 -9.17 -27.13 -11.74
CA PHE A 54 -9.71 -25.85 -11.38
C PHE A 54 -9.24 -25.42 -9.98
N ALA A 55 -9.29 -26.32 -9.01
CA ALA A 55 -8.84 -26.03 -7.64
C ALA A 55 -7.35 -25.66 -7.59
N ALA A 56 -6.52 -26.37 -8.37
CA ALA A 56 -5.09 -26.06 -8.46
C ALA A 56 -4.84 -24.68 -9.06
N GLU A 57 -5.52 -24.33 -10.15
CA GLU A 57 -5.41 -23.02 -10.79
C GLU A 57 -5.93 -21.91 -9.86
N ALA A 58 -7.04 -22.12 -9.18
CA ALA A 58 -7.59 -21.18 -8.22
C ALA A 58 -6.62 -20.93 -7.05
N THR A 59 -5.99 -21.98 -6.54
CA THR A 59 -4.99 -21.88 -5.48
C THR A 59 -3.79 -21.05 -5.93
N ALA A 60 -3.27 -21.31 -7.13
CA ALA A 60 -2.16 -20.56 -7.71
C ALA A 60 -2.54 -19.08 -7.92
N PHE A 61 -3.74 -18.83 -8.44
CA PHE A 61 -4.24 -17.46 -8.62
C PHE A 61 -4.35 -16.71 -7.28
N LEU A 62 -4.91 -17.35 -6.26
CA LEU A 62 -5.04 -16.73 -4.93
C LEU A 62 -3.69 -16.41 -4.31
N ALA A 63 -2.68 -17.25 -4.51
CA ALA A 63 -1.33 -16.98 -4.06
C ALA A 63 -0.75 -15.73 -4.74
N LEU A 64 -0.92 -15.58 -6.05
CA LEU A 64 -0.50 -14.41 -6.80
C LEU A 64 -1.28 -13.17 -6.37
N HIS A 65 -2.58 -13.30 -6.16
CA HIS A 65 -3.43 -12.22 -5.68
C HIS A 65 -2.96 -11.71 -4.31
N THR A 66 -2.68 -12.61 -3.38
CA THR A 66 -2.16 -12.27 -2.06
C THR A 66 -0.83 -11.53 -2.16
N ALA A 67 0.10 -12.05 -2.98
CA ALA A 67 1.39 -11.40 -3.18
C ALA A 67 1.25 -10.01 -3.79
N ALA A 68 0.35 -9.83 -4.76
CA ALA A 68 0.08 -8.53 -5.38
C ALA A 68 -0.50 -7.54 -4.37
N GLN A 69 -1.43 -7.95 -3.53
CA GLN A 69 -2.03 -7.09 -2.51
C GLN A 69 -1.01 -6.70 -1.44
N GLN A 70 -0.12 -7.61 -1.05
CA GLN A 70 0.97 -7.31 -0.12
C GLN A 70 1.94 -6.29 -0.71
N GLU A 71 2.27 -6.41 -1.99
CA GLU A 71 3.14 -5.46 -2.68
C GLU A 71 2.48 -4.07 -2.77
N LEU A 72 1.18 -4.05 -3.03
CA LEU A 72 0.41 -2.81 -3.05
C LEU A 72 0.39 -2.14 -1.67
N ALA A 73 0.25 -2.92 -0.60
CA ALA A 73 0.32 -2.42 0.77
C ALA A 73 1.69 -1.81 1.09
N ARG A 74 2.78 -2.46 0.65
CA ARG A 74 4.13 -1.92 0.82
C ARG A 74 4.30 -0.60 0.09
N THR A 75 3.77 -0.49 -1.13
CA THR A 75 3.80 0.75 -1.90
C THR A 75 3.05 1.86 -1.17
N GLY A 76 1.86 1.57 -0.64
CA GLY A 76 1.09 2.54 0.13
C GLY A 76 1.82 3.01 1.38
N THR A 77 2.44 2.10 2.11
CA THR A 77 3.26 2.42 3.28
C THR A 77 4.46 3.28 2.91
N ALA A 78 5.14 2.97 1.80
CA ALA A 78 6.25 3.78 1.31
C ALA A 78 5.81 5.21 0.98
N ILE A 79 4.64 5.40 0.38
CA ILE A 79 4.09 6.73 0.10
C ILE A 79 3.86 7.50 1.42
N VAL A 80 3.28 6.86 2.43
CA VAL A 80 3.07 7.48 3.76
C VAL A 80 4.40 7.88 4.39
N ASP A 81 5.40 7.00 4.34
CA ASP A 81 6.72 7.26 4.91
C ASP A 81 7.43 8.41 4.21
N ILE A 82 7.35 8.46 2.88
CA ILE A 82 7.92 9.58 2.10
C ILE A 82 7.23 10.89 2.48
N ALA A 83 5.91 10.90 2.59
CA ALA A 83 5.15 12.07 3.00
C ALA A 83 5.58 12.58 4.37
N ARG A 84 5.75 11.67 5.33
CA ARG A 84 6.22 12.01 6.67
C ARG A 84 7.63 12.59 6.65
N MET A 85 8.54 12.00 5.90
CA MET A 85 9.92 12.48 5.76
C MET A 85 9.97 13.89 5.19
N TYR A 86 9.17 14.18 4.16
CA TYR A 86 9.08 15.53 3.60
C TYR A 86 8.56 16.54 4.62
N THR A 87 7.55 16.17 5.38
CA THR A 87 7.01 17.04 6.44
C THR A 87 8.05 17.31 7.52
N GLU A 88 8.80 16.31 7.95
CA GLU A 88 9.86 16.44 8.94
C GLU A 88 11.00 17.35 8.44
N VAL A 89 11.41 17.16 7.19
CA VAL A 89 12.47 17.97 6.56
C VAL A 89 12.02 19.42 6.43
N ASP A 90 10.79 19.66 5.99
CA ASP A 90 10.23 21.01 5.87
C ASP A 90 10.15 21.70 7.24
N ALA A 91 9.73 20.99 8.27
CA ALA A 91 9.68 21.54 9.63
C ALA A 91 11.09 21.87 10.15
N ALA A 92 12.06 21.00 9.91
CA ALA A 92 13.45 21.23 10.31
C ALA A 92 14.04 22.43 9.55
N ALA A 93 13.80 22.53 8.25
CA ALA A 93 14.26 23.65 7.43
C ALA A 93 13.64 24.98 7.89
N ALA A 94 12.33 24.98 8.17
CA ALA A 94 11.65 26.17 8.70
C ALA A 94 12.22 26.59 10.04
N GLY A 95 12.50 25.65 10.93
CA GLY A 95 13.14 25.92 12.22
C GLY A 95 14.54 26.50 12.06
N SER A 96 15.34 25.98 11.13
CA SER A 96 16.68 26.51 10.84
C SER A 96 16.63 27.93 10.31
N VAL A 97 15.72 28.23 9.38
CA VAL A 97 15.56 29.59 8.84
C VAL A 97 15.13 30.56 9.94
N LEU A 98 14.18 30.17 10.79
CA LEU A 98 13.72 30.99 11.89
C LEU A 98 14.85 31.27 12.90
N GLY A 99 15.63 30.23 13.25
CA GLY A 99 16.78 30.38 14.14
C GLY A 99 17.83 31.35 13.59
N THR A 100 18.12 31.27 12.30
CA THR A 100 19.04 32.18 11.62
C THR A 100 18.52 33.63 11.67
N ARG A 101 17.24 33.81 11.43
CA ARG A 101 16.61 35.14 11.51
C ARG A 101 16.70 35.75 12.92
N LEU A 102 16.44 34.95 13.93
CA LEU A 102 16.52 35.36 15.32
C LEU A 102 17.95 35.73 15.72
N LEU A 103 18.95 34.95 15.32
CA LEU A 103 20.35 35.27 15.59
C LEU A 103 20.79 36.57 14.89
N THR A 104 20.38 36.77 13.65
CA THR A 104 20.67 37.98 12.90
C THR A 104 20.05 39.20 13.58
N ALA A 105 18.79 39.09 13.98
CA ALA A 105 18.10 40.18 14.71
C ALA A 105 18.79 40.50 16.04
N TYR A 106 19.20 39.50 16.78
CA TYR A 106 19.93 39.64 18.03
C TYR A 106 21.27 40.38 17.82
N ARG A 107 22.03 40.00 16.81
CA ARG A 107 23.30 40.66 16.48
C ARG A 107 23.11 42.08 16.05
N MET A 108 22.06 42.38 15.33
CA MET A 108 21.76 43.75 14.86
C MET A 108 21.26 44.65 15.99
N ALA A 109 20.63 44.09 17.01
CA ALA A 109 20.12 44.83 18.16
C ALA A 109 21.19 45.14 19.20
N GLY A 110 22.29 44.41 19.20
CA GLY A 110 23.42 44.60 20.10
C GLY A 110 24.48 45.47 19.54
#